data_a81cc8c0856d32b56f468a87df5239d2
#
_entry.id   a81cc8c0856d32b56f468a87df5239d2
#
_cell.length_a   1.000
_cell.length_b   1.000
_cell.length_c   1.000
_cell.angle_alpha   90.00
_cell.angle_beta   90.00
_cell.angle_gamma   90.00
#
_symmetry.space_group_name_H-M   'P 1'
#
loop_
_entity.id
_entity.type
_entity.pdbx_description
1 polymer ?
#
loop_
_entity_poly.entity_id
_entity_poly.type
_entity_poly.pdbx_seq_one_letter_code
_entity_poly.pdbx_strand_id
1 'polypeptide(L)'
;IKFETEYKDDPETEAVIESILQEGEDGKKITTTKITLYDGEEFDKDIIKTETIDPKSKIISRGTKIVWKTMQTPEGEIRYWKKMRVYATHYDSRCPGCNDWTAIGMRAGKGVIAVDPKVIKLRSNVYIPGYGLAVAGDTGGAIKGNIIDLGFDDARTAGWSAKFIDIYLL
;
A
#
# COMPACT_ATOMS: atom_id res chain seq x y z
N ILE A 1 9.79 -16.23 17.50
CA ILE A 1 8.63 -15.35 17.66
C ILE A 1 8.91 -14.08 16.87
N LYS A 2 8.09 -13.77 15.87
CA LYS A 2 8.29 -12.56 15.06
C LYS A 2 7.92 -11.30 15.85
N PHE A 3 8.66 -10.22 15.63
CA PHE A 3 8.31 -8.92 16.17
C PHE A 3 7.13 -8.30 15.39
N GLU A 4 6.42 -7.40 16.02
CA GLU A 4 5.36 -6.59 15.42
C GLU A 4 5.87 -5.19 15.07
N THR A 5 5.21 -4.54 14.10
CA THR A 5 5.51 -3.15 13.74
C THR A 5 4.38 -2.25 14.26
N GLU A 6 4.75 -1.29 15.07
CA GLU A 6 3.87 -0.27 15.62
C GLU A 6 4.11 1.07 14.92
N TYR A 7 3.04 1.82 14.67
CA TYR A 7 3.11 3.16 14.10
C TYR A 7 2.70 4.19 15.15
N LYS A 8 3.51 5.25 15.28
CA LYS A 8 3.21 6.42 16.12
C LYS A 8 3.04 7.63 15.22
N ASP A 9 1.86 8.26 15.28
CA ASP A 9 1.56 9.46 14.52
C ASP A 9 2.32 10.66 15.11
N ASP A 10 2.92 11.47 14.24
CA ASP A 10 3.66 12.68 14.56
C ASP A 10 3.03 13.87 13.83
N PRO A 11 2.28 14.74 14.53
CA PRO A 11 1.60 15.87 13.92
C PRO A 11 2.54 17.04 13.52
N GLU A 12 3.78 17.03 13.95
CA GLU A 12 4.77 18.05 13.58
C GLU A 12 5.54 17.68 12.30
N THR A 13 5.59 16.40 11.98
CA THR A 13 6.27 15.90 10.80
C THR A 13 5.34 15.81 9.60
N GLU A 14 5.82 16.20 8.39
CA GLU A 14 5.05 16.14 7.13
C GLU A 14 4.56 14.71 6.84
N ALA A 15 3.31 14.57 6.41
CA ALA A 15 2.59 13.30 6.21
C ALA A 15 3.22 12.32 5.20
N VAL A 16 4.27 12.71 4.50
CA VAL A 16 5.04 11.86 3.59
C VAL A 16 6.33 11.33 4.20
N ILE A 17 6.65 11.74 5.43
CA ILE A 17 7.90 11.39 6.12
C ILE A 17 7.61 10.32 7.16
N GLU A 18 8.38 9.25 7.10
CA GLU A 18 8.43 8.22 8.13
C GLU A 18 9.87 8.09 8.65
N SER A 19 10.02 7.83 9.95
CA SER A 19 11.32 7.58 10.57
C SER A 19 11.23 6.40 11.54
N ILE A 20 12.30 5.62 11.60
CA ILE A 20 12.37 4.48 12.52
C ILE A 20 12.81 5.00 13.89
N LEU A 21 11.95 4.89 14.89
CA LEU A 21 12.26 5.24 16.27
C LEU A 21 12.91 4.08 17.02
N GLN A 22 12.55 2.83 16.65
CA GLN A 22 13.08 1.63 17.25
C GLN A 22 13.09 0.51 16.21
N GLU A 23 14.24 -0.17 16.08
CA GLU A 23 14.30 -1.40 15.27
C GLU A 23 13.66 -2.57 16.03
N GLY A 24 13.02 -3.46 15.27
CA GLY A 24 12.43 -4.68 15.81
C GLY A 24 13.47 -5.78 15.97
N GLU A 25 13.28 -6.61 16.99
CA GLU A 25 14.09 -7.80 17.22
C GLU A 25 13.19 -9.01 17.44
N ASP A 26 13.44 -10.12 16.71
CA ASP A 26 12.68 -11.34 16.89
C ASP A 26 12.95 -11.97 18.25
N GLY A 27 11.90 -12.36 18.93
CA GLY A 27 11.97 -13.18 20.14
C GLY A 27 12.34 -14.63 19.85
N LYS A 28 12.66 -15.38 20.87
CA LYS A 28 13.08 -16.78 20.78
C LYS A 28 12.28 -17.64 21.74
N LYS A 29 11.90 -18.83 21.29
CA LYS A 29 11.41 -19.90 22.14
C LYS A 29 12.47 -21.00 22.18
N ILE A 30 13.08 -21.21 23.32
CA ILE A 30 14.14 -22.21 23.55
C ILE A 30 13.50 -23.37 24.26
N THR A 31 13.54 -24.55 23.65
CA THR A 31 13.02 -25.79 24.26
C THR A 31 14.17 -26.74 24.48
N THR A 32 14.40 -27.13 25.75
CA THR A 32 15.36 -28.17 26.12
C THR A 32 14.61 -29.49 26.22
N THR A 33 15.07 -30.46 25.46
CA THR A 33 14.48 -31.79 25.39
C THR A 33 15.44 -32.83 25.89
N LYS A 34 14.98 -33.71 26.78
CA LYS A 34 15.67 -34.92 27.18
C LYS A 34 15.31 -36.03 26.20
N ILE A 35 16.30 -36.64 25.58
CA ILE A 35 16.12 -37.80 24.70
C ILE A 35 16.70 -39.01 25.40
N THR A 36 15.90 -40.04 25.58
CA THR A 36 16.34 -41.33 26.11
C THR A 36 16.53 -42.28 24.92
N LEU A 37 17.73 -42.86 24.81
CA LEU A 37 18.05 -43.82 23.76
C LEU A 37 18.03 -45.25 24.36
N TYR A 38 17.52 -46.18 23.57
CA TYR A 38 17.62 -47.61 23.82
C TYR A 38 18.22 -48.27 22.56
N ASP A 39 19.31 -48.99 22.74
CA ASP A 39 20.10 -49.64 21.68
C ASP A 39 20.50 -48.68 20.52
N GLY A 40 20.74 -47.39 20.87
CA GLY A 40 21.13 -46.36 19.93
C GLY A 40 19.96 -45.66 19.18
N GLU A 41 18.73 -46.11 19.40
CA GLU A 41 17.52 -45.50 18.83
C GLU A 41 16.76 -44.64 19.85
N GLU A 42 16.06 -43.58 19.37
CA GLU A 42 15.25 -42.73 20.24
C GLU A 42 14.05 -43.50 20.78
N PHE A 43 14.05 -43.72 22.10
CA PHE A 43 13.01 -44.47 22.82
C PHE A 43 11.97 -43.55 23.46
N ASP A 44 12.44 -42.38 23.96
CA ASP A 44 11.57 -41.44 24.64
C ASP A 44 12.12 -40.00 24.51
N LYS A 45 11.20 -39.03 24.54
CA LYS A 45 11.52 -37.61 24.31
C LYS A 45 10.64 -36.70 25.17
N ASP A 46 11.23 -36.16 26.23
CA ASP A 46 10.57 -35.26 27.18
C ASP A 46 11.05 -33.81 27.02
N ILE A 47 10.14 -32.87 27.01
CA ILE A 47 10.48 -31.46 27.15
C ILE A 47 10.69 -31.15 28.63
N ILE A 48 11.93 -30.88 29.03
CA ILE A 48 12.29 -30.63 30.43
C ILE A 48 12.33 -29.14 30.78
N LYS A 49 12.43 -28.25 29.78
CA LYS A 49 12.44 -26.79 29.98
C LYS A 49 11.99 -26.08 28.73
N THR A 50 11.22 -25.01 28.90
CA THR A 50 10.90 -24.04 27.85
C THR A 50 11.18 -22.65 28.40
N GLU A 51 11.97 -21.87 27.66
CA GLU A 51 12.25 -20.46 27.93
C GLU A 51 11.77 -19.63 26.76
N THR A 52 11.17 -18.45 27.05
CA THR A 52 10.73 -17.51 26.03
C THR A 52 11.47 -16.19 26.22
N ILE A 53 12.03 -15.69 25.15
CA ILE A 53 12.56 -14.33 25.06
C ILE A 53 11.57 -13.59 24.16
N ASP A 54 10.91 -12.59 24.75
CA ASP A 54 9.89 -11.83 24.02
C ASP A 54 10.52 -10.99 22.90
N PRO A 55 9.80 -10.81 21.78
CA PRO A 55 10.24 -9.95 20.69
C PRO A 55 10.17 -8.48 21.12
N LYS A 56 10.99 -7.66 20.48
CA LYS A 56 10.96 -6.20 20.62
C LYS A 56 10.31 -5.59 19.39
N SER A 57 9.23 -4.85 19.55
CA SER A 57 8.49 -4.24 18.45
C SER A 57 9.36 -3.24 17.68
N LYS A 58 9.20 -3.21 16.35
CA LYS A 58 9.67 -2.12 15.53
C LYS A 58 8.71 -0.94 15.69
N ILE A 59 9.23 0.27 15.95
CA ILE A 59 8.42 1.48 16.09
C ILE A 59 8.78 2.46 14.97
N ILE A 60 7.79 2.83 14.17
CA ILE A 60 7.91 3.80 13.09
C ILE A 60 7.10 5.04 13.45
N SER A 61 7.78 6.20 13.48
CA SER A 61 7.08 7.49 13.51
C SER A 61 6.56 7.80 12.12
N ARG A 62 5.29 8.16 12.02
CA ARG A 62 4.63 8.55 10.78
C ARG A 62 4.12 9.97 10.88
N GLY A 63 4.67 10.86 10.07
CA GLY A 63 4.19 12.22 9.97
C GLY A 63 2.73 12.29 9.56
N THR A 64 1.98 13.22 10.13
CA THR A 64 0.56 13.45 9.81
C THR A 64 0.25 14.88 9.38
N LYS A 65 1.25 15.78 9.43
CA LYS A 65 1.10 17.18 9.04
C LYS A 65 0.96 17.32 7.52
N ILE A 66 -0.20 17.76 7.06
CA ILE A 66 -0.43 18.03 5.64
C ILE A 66 0.22 19.37 5.28
N VAL A 67 1.18 19.32 4.37
CA VAL A 67 1.85 20.48 3.78
C VAL A 67 1.44 20.62 2.33
N TRP A 68 0.70 21.69 2.03
CA TRP A 68 0.23 21.97 0.68
C TRP A 68 1.33 22.59 -0.16
N LYS A 69 1.51 22.04 -1.37
CA LYS A 69 2.43 22.50 -2.40
C LYS A 69 1.62 22.86 -3.66
N THR A 70 2.13 23.72 -4.50
CA THR A 70 1.51 24.10 -5.78
C THR A 70 2.41 23.71 -6.95
N MET A 71 1.81 23.41 -8.09
CA MET A 71 2.51 23.22 -9.35
C MET A 71 1.64 23.66 -10.53
N GLN A 72 2.28 24.14 -11.59
CA GLN A 72 1.65 24.44 -12.86
C GLN A 72 1.51 23.17 -13.69
N THR A 73 0.32 22.98 -14.28
CA THR A 73 0.02 21.87 -15.19
C THR A 73 -0.59 22.42 -16.49
N PRO A 74 -0.70 21.62 -17.56
CA PRO A 74 -1.42 22.04 -18.76
C PRO A 74 -2.88 22.41 -18.50
N GLU A 75 -3.50 21.84 -17.47
CA GLU A 75 -4.87 22.11 -17.06
C GLU A 75 -5.02 23.28 -16.07
N GLY A 76 -3.90 23.92 -15.70
CA GLY A 76 -3.84 25.03 -14.76
C GLY A 76 -3.04 24.71 -13.49
N GLU A 77 -3.07 25.64 -12.53
CA GLU A 77 -2.41 25.43 -11.24
C GLU A 77 -3.19 24.43 -10.38
N ILE A 78 -2.47 23.46 -9.81
CA ILE A 78 -3.02 22.52 -8.83
C ILE A 78 -2.33 22.67 -7.48
N ARG A 79 -3.08 22.35 -6.40
CA ARG A 79 -2.54 22.21 -5.04
C ARG A 79 -2.55 20.73 -4.69
N TYR A 80 -1.41 20.23 -4.22
CA TYR A 80 -1.27 18.84 -3.78
C TYR A 80 -0.54 18.77 -2.44
N TRP A 81 -0.81 17.69 -1.70
CA TRP A 81 -0.14 17.44 -0.42
C TRP A 81 0.80 16.25 -0.46
N LYS A 82 0.61 15.32 -1.42
CA LYS A 82 1.45 14.14 -1.56
C LYS A 82 1.74 13.85 -3.02
N LYS A 83 3.02 13.65 -3.31
CA LYS A 83 3.51 13.09 -4.57
C LYS A 83 3.92 11.65 -4.35
N MET A 84 3.55 10.75 -5.25
CA MET A 84 3.95 9.34 -5.16
C MET A 84 4.19 8.73 -6.53
N ARG A 85 5.11 7.76 -6.58
CA ARG A 85 5.43 6.96 -7.76
C ARG A 85 4.53 5.74 -7.81
N VAL A 86 3.84 5.54 -8.93
CA VAL A 86 2.93 4.41 -9.14
C VAL A 86 3.17 3.74 -10.48
N TYR A 87 2.75 2.48 -10.62
CA TYR A 87 2.63 1.81 -11.93
C TYR A 87 1.20 1.98 -12.41
N ALA A 88 1.03 2.69 -13.52
CA ALA A 88 -0.28 3.06 -14.05
C ALA A 88 -0.62 2.25 -15.30
N THR A 89 -1.60 1.37 -15.20
CA THR A 89 -2.26 0.65 -16.29
C THR A 89 -3.50 1.40 -16.77
N HIS A 90 -4.32 0.80 -17.60
CA HIS A 90 -5.58 1.40 -18.06
C HIS A 90 -6.63 0.32 -18.34
N TYR A 91 -7.90 0.69 -18.17
CA TYR A 91 -9.07 -0.16 -18.39
C TYR A 91 -10.24 0.60 -18.98
N ASP A 92 -11.25 -0.12 -19.43
CA ASP A 92 -12.60 0.38 -19.70
C ASP A 92 -13.65 -0.62 -19.19
N SER A 93 -14.93 -0.26 -19.21
CA SER A 93 -16.03 -1.09 -18.69
C SER A 93 -16.19 -2.46 -19.37
N ARG A 94 -15.50 -2.69 -20.49
CA ARG A 94 -15.57 -3.95 -21.26
C ARG A 94 -14.49 -4.96 -20.87
N CYS A 95 -13.62 -4.65 -19.92
CA CYS A 95 -12.60 -5.60 -19.48
C CYS A 95 -13.24 -6.81 -18.77
N PRO A 96 -12.62 -8.01 -18.81
CA PRO A 96 -13.16 -9.19 -18.12
C PRO A 96 -13.35 -8.92 -16.62
N GLY A 97 -14.59 -9.06 -16.11
CA GLY A 97 -14.94 -8.78 -14.72
C GLY A 97 -15.20 -7.30 -14.39
N CYS A 98 -15.08 -6.40 -15.37
CA CYS A 98 -15.48 -5.01 -15.24
C CYS A 98 -16.98 -4.84 -15.51
N ASN A 99 -17.52 -3.71 -15.07
CA ASN A 99 -18.88 -3.26 -15.38
C ASN A 99 -18.91 -1.73 -15.49
N ASP A 100 -20.07 -1.16 -15.78
CA ASP A 100 -20.24 0.28 -15.98
C ASP A 100 -20.15 1.09 -14.67
N TRP A 101 -20.10 0.45 -13.51
CA TRP A 101 -20.14 1.10 -12.21
C TRP A 101 -18.93 0.75 -11.37
N THR A 102 -18.32 1.76 -10.79
CA THR A 102 -17.14 1.64 -9.95
C THR A 102 -17.49 1.29 -8.50
N ALA A 103 -16.49 0.96 -7.70
CA ALA A 103 -16.65 0.60 -6.29
C ALA A 103 -17.37 1.67 -5.45
N ILE A 104 -17.33 2.95 -5.84
CA ILE A 104 -18.05 4.02 -5.13
C ILE A 104 -19.34 4.47 -5.86
N GLY A 105 -19.80 3.71 -6.85
CA GLY A 105 -21.03 3.99 -7.58
C GLY A 105 -20.94 5.10 -8.62
N MET A 106 -19.75 5.43 -9.10
CA MET A 106 -19.54 6.31 -10.25
C MET A 106 -19.58 5.48 -11.54
N ARG A 107 -19.86 6.15 -12.69
CA ARG A 107 -19.70 5.50 -13.97
C ARG A 107 -18.21 5.29 -14.28
N ALA A 108 -17.85 4.07 -14.69
CA ALA A 108 -16.49 3.75 -15.12
C ALA A 108 -16.16 4.50 -16.42
N GLY A 109 -14.96 5.04 -16.52
CA GLY A 109 -14.54 5.81 -17.70
C GLY A 109 -13.48 6.87 -17.36
N LYS A 110 -13.29 7.82 -18.27
CA LYS A 110 -12.31 8.90 -18.11
C LYS A 110 -12.59 9.72 -16.85
N GLY A 111 -11.54 9.96 -16.05
CA GLY A 111 -11.63 10.74 -14.81
C GLY A 111 -11.85 9.88 -13.54
N VAL A 112 -11.93 8.56 -13.68
CA VAL A 112 -11.97 7.64 -12.53
C VAL A 112 -10.80 6.69 -12.62
N ILE A 113 -10.21 6.37 -11.47
CA ILE A 113 -9.11 5.40 -11.36
C ILE A 113 -9.42 4.33 -10.32
N ALA A 114 -8.97 3.10 -10.61
CA ALA A 114 -8.93 2.05 -9.59
C ALA A 114 -7.61 2.15 -8.82
N VAL A 115 -7.71 1.91 -7.50
CA VAL A 115 -6.60 2.03 -6.56
C VAL A 115 -6.64 0.92 -5.51
N ASP A 116 -5.54 0.74 -4.77
CA ASP A 116 -5.55 0.04 -3.49
C ASP A 116 -6.00 1.02 -2.38
N PRO A 117 -7.18 0.80 -1.73
CA PRO A 117 -7.68 1.70 -0.68
C PRO A 117 -6.78 1.82 0.55
N LYS A 118 -5.86 0.87 0.72
CA LYS A 118 -4.84 0.92 1.79
C LYS A 118 -3.74 1.93 1.51
N VAL A 119 -3.58 2.35 0.24
CA VAL A 119 -2.52 3.26 -0.22
C VAL A 119 -3.10 4.61 -0.64
N ILE A 120 -4.17 4.61 -1.41
CA ILE A 120 -4.90 5.81 -1.84
C ILE A 120 -6.35 5.63 -1.41
N LYS A 121 -6.81 6.48 -0.49
CA LYS A 121 -8.17 6.42 0.03
C LYS A 121 -9.18 6.66 -1.09
N LEU A 122 -10.25 5.85 -1.14
CA LEU A 122 -11.35 6.08 -2.06
C LEU A 122 -11.93 7.48 -1.88
N ARG A 123 -12.36 8.10 -2.98
CA ARG A 123 -12.82 9.49 -3.12
C ARG A 123 -11.69 10.54 -3.07
N SER A 124 -10.42 10.16 -2.99
CA SER A 124 -9.31 11.10 -3.15
C SER A 124 -9.29 11.66 -4.57
N ASN A 125 -9.05 12.97 -4.68
CA ASN A 125 -8.74 13.60 -5.95
C ASN A 125 -7.25 13.43 -6.26
N VAL A 126 -6.94 13.13 -7.52
CA VAL A 126 -5.59 12.83 -7.96
C VAL A 126 -5.34 13.55 -9.29
N TYR A 127 -4.17 14.16 -9.43
CA TYR A 127 -3.69 14.61 -10.72
C TYR A 127 -2.64 13.64 -11.28
N ILE A 128 -2.81 13.26 -12.54
CA ILE A 128 -1.96 12.30 -13.23
C ILE A 128 -1.47 12.95 -14.54
N PRO A 129 -0.16 13.23 -14.67
CA PRO A 129 0.39 13.86 -15.87
C PRO A 129 0.06 13.07 -17.14
N GLY A 130 -0.47 13.76 -18.17
CA GLY A 130 -0.89 13.14 -19.42
C GLY A 130 -2.24 12.40 -19.39
N TYR A 131 -2.86 12.29 -18.21
CA TYR A 131 -4.23 11.80 -18.05
C TYR A 131 -5.17 12.91 -17.58
N GLY A 132 -4.71 13.75 -16.64
CA GLY A 132 -5.46 14.85 -16.05
C GLY A 132 -5.97 14.54 -14.63
N LEU A 133 -7.02 15.29 -14.23
CA LEU A 133 -7.68 15.12 -12.94
C LEU A 133 -8.50 13.82 -12.90
N ALA A 134 -8.48 13.15 -11.79
CA ALA A 134 -9.21 11.91 -11.56
C ALA A 134 -9.66 11.76 -10.10
N VAL A 135 -10.66 10.90 -9.90
CA VAL A 135 -11.12 10.46 -8.58
C VAL A 135 -10.71 9.00 -8.37
N ALA A 136 -10.13 8.68 -7.23
CA ALA A 136 -9.93 7.30 -6.78
C ALA A 136 -11.31 6.68 -6.48
N GLY A 137 -11.94 6.14 -7.49
CA GLY A 137 -13.36 5.73 -7.44
C GLY A 137 -13.57 4.23 -7.57
N ASP A 138 -12.52 3.47 -7.89
CA ASP A 138 -12.67 2.04 -8.15
C ASP A 138 -11.60 1.21 -7.43
N THR A 139 -11.79 -0.10 -7.44
CA THR A 139 -10.85 -1.10 -6.90
C THR A 139 -10.77 -2.28 -7.85
N GLY A 140 -9.64 -2.97 -7.86
CA GLY A 140 -9.45 -4.18 -8.65
C GLY A 140 -8.71 -5.27 -7.88
N GLY A 141 -8.98 -6.53 -8.19
CA GLY A 141 -8.28 -7.66 -7.57
C GLY A 141 -6.77 -7.62 -7.77
N ALA A 142 -6.32 -7.16 -8.93
CA ALA A 142 -4.91 -7.00 -9.30
C ALA A 142 -4.32 -5.62 -8.88
N ILE A 143 -5.15 -4.66 -8.47
CA ILE A 143 -4.73 -3.31 -8.12
C ILE A 143 -4.34 -3.28 -6.64
N LYS A 144 -3.05 -3.47 -6.35
CA LYS A 144 -2.48 -3.58 -5.00
C LYS A 144 -1.25 -2.70 -4.85
N GLY A 145 -1.07 -2.14 -3.64
CA GLY A 145 0.06 -1.27 -3.35
C GLY A 145 0.07 -0.02 -4.23
N ASN A 146 1.21 0.27 -4.86
CA ASN A 146 1.40 1.41 -5.74
C ASN A 146 1.03 1.12 -7.21
N ILE A 147 0.03 0.28 -7.45
CA ILE A 147 -0.54 0.05 -8.78
C ILE A 147 -1.86 0.83 -8.86
N ILE A 148 -2.07 1.54 -9.96
CA ILE A 148 -3.34 2.19 -10.28
C ILE A 148 -3.79 1.78 -11.68
N ASP A 149 -5.10 1.85 -11.93
CA ASP A 149 -5.67 1.55 -13.24
C ASP A 149 -6.53 2.71 -13.70
N LEU A 150 -6.18 3.29 -14.83
CA LEU A 150 -6.81 4.50 -15.37
C LEU A 150 -8.05 4.15 -16.17
N GLY A 151 -9.21 4.65 -15.78
CA GLY A 151 -10.44 4.48 -16.55
C GLY A 151 -10.40 5.27 -17.84
N PHE A 152 -10.84 4.64 -18.92
CA PHE A 152 -11.06 5.27 -20.22
C PHE A 152 -12.43 4.85 -20.76
N ASP A 153 -13.02 5.68 -21.61
CA ASP A 153 -14.28 5.34 -22.29
C ASP A 153 -14.05 4.23 -23.33
N ASP A 154 -12.88 4.22 -23.97
CA ASP A 154 -12.40 3.13 -24.81
C ASP A 154 -10.88 2.94 -24.61
N ALA A 155 -10.48 1.88 -23.93
CA ALA A 155 -9.09 1.58 -23.63
C ALA A 155 -8.25 1.34 -24.90
N ARG A 156 -8.84 0.88 -26.00
CA ARG A 156 -8.14 0.61 -27.27
C ARG A 156 -7.68 1.88 -27.96
N THR A 157 -8.35 3.00 -27.72
CA THR A 157 -8.05 4.31 -28.33
C THR A 157 -7.44 5.29 -27.33
N ALA A 158 -7.20 4.85 -26.10
CA ALA A 158 -6.73 5.68 -25.00
C ALA A 158 -5.37 6.36 -25.24
N GLY A 159 -4.52 5.77 -26.09
CA GLY A 159 -3.15 6.26 -26.32
C GLY A 159 -2.26 6.13 -25.07
N TRP A 160 -2.68 5.37 -24.08
CA TRP A 160 -1.94 5.12 -22.83
C TRP A 160 -1.19 3.80 -22.90
N SER A 161 0.07 3.81 -22.52
CA SER A 161 0.86 2.60 -22.30
C SER A 161 1.17 2.46 -20.81
N ALA A 162 1.08 1.24 -20.27
CA ALA A 162 1.40 0.97 -18.89
C ALA A 162 2.84 1.40 -18.54
N LYS A 163 3.00 2.21 -17.50
CA LYS A 163 4.29 2.81 -17.13
C LYS A 163 4.33 3.26 -15.68
N PHE A 164 5.55 3.43 -15.17
CA PHE A 164 5.75 4.16 -13.91
C PHE A 164 5.61 5.66 -14.12
N ILE A 165 4.82 6.30 -13.28
CA ILE A 165 4.56 7.73 -13.33
C ILE A 165 4.42 8.32 -11.92
N ASP A 166 4.76 9.59 -11.77
CA ASP A 166 4.47 10.34 -10.55
C ASP A 166 3.05 10.89 -10.60
N ILE A 167 2.29 10.68 -9.54
CA ILE A 167 0.96 11.24 -9.35
C ILE A 167 0.91 12.13 -8.13
N TYR A 168 -0.12 12.99 -8.05
CA TYR A 168 -0.25 14.02 -7.04
C TYR A 168 -1.62 13.92 -6.38
N LEU A 169 -1.66 13.67 -5.06
CA LEU A 169 -2.89 13.68 -4.27
C LEU A 169 -3.26 15.13 -3.91
N LEU A 170 -4.48 15.52 -4.23
CA LEU A 170 -4.99 16.89 -4.09
C LEU A 170 -5.76 17.07 -2.79
#